data_e43816d5157abd4fbd78ed68d0471248
#
_entry.id   e43816d5157abd4fbd78ed68d0471248
#
_cell.length_a   1.000
_cell.length_b   1.000
_cell.length_c   1.000
_cell.angle_alpha   90.00
_cell.angle_beta   90.00
_cell.angle_gamma   90.00
#
_symmetry.space_group_name_H-M   'P 1'
#
loop_
_entity.id
_entity.type
_entity.pdbx_description
1 polymer ?
#
loop_
_entity_poly.entity_id
_entity_poly.type
_entity_poly.pdbx_seq_one_letter_code
_entity_poly.pdbx_strand_id
1 'polypeptide(L)'
;MLIIPAIDLKDGHCVRLKQGAMDKATVFSDDPAAMARHWLAQGARRLHLVDLNGAFAGRPRNEEAIKAVVEAVGDDMPVQLGGGIRDLDTVERYIDDGITYVIIGTAAVKTPGFLHDACYAFPGHVMVALDAKDGKVAVDGWSKMTGHDVIDLAKKFQDYGVEAVIYTDIGRDGMMTGVNIDATVELARALSVPVIASGGITGLDDVKALCRVEQEGIVGAITGRALYQGSLSFAEAQKLADQLAEQLAAKQ
;
A
#
# COMPACT_ATOMS: atom_id res chain seq x y z
N MET A 1 3.06 -6.19 -13.96
CA MET A 1 3.28 -5.66 -12.58
C MET A 1 3.00 -4.17 -12.51
N LEU A 2 2.21 -3.71 -11.55
CA LEU A 2 1.92 -2.29 -11.34
C LEU A 2 2.89 -1.70 -10.31
N ILE A 3 3.59 -0.62 -10.68
CA ILE A 3 4.40 0.14 -9.73
C ILE A 3 3.52 1.25 -9.14
N ILE A 4 3.43 1.31 -7.81
CA ILE A 4 2.51 2.17 -7.09
C ILE A 4 3.32 3.15 -6.24
N PRO A 5 3.42 4.44 -6.64
CA PRO A 5 4.09 5.43 -5.81
C PRO A 5 3.28 5.68 -4.54
N ALA A 6 3.97 5.93 -3.43
CA ALA A 6 3.33 6.18 -2.16
C ALA A 6 3.55 7.61 -1.67
N ILE A 7 2.49 8.22 -1.12
CA ILE A 7 2.51 9.46 -0.37
C ILE A 7 2.07 9.16 1.07
N ASP A 8 2.94 9.46 2.03
CA ASP A 8 2.61 9.41 3.44
C ASP A 8 2.30 10.83 3.92
N LEU A 9 1.14 11.02 4.53
CA LEU A 9 0.68 12.29 5.05
C LEU A 9 0.91 12.39 6.56
N LYS A 10 1.59 13.44 6.98
CA LYS A 10 1.74 13.83 8.38
C LYS A 10 1.60 15.33 8.53
N ASP A 11 0.65 15.75 9.36
CA ASP A 11 0.38 17.17 9.63
C ASP A 11 0.17 18.00 8.33
N GLY A 12 -0.51 17.40 7.34
CA GLY A 12 -0.78 18.01 6.04
C GLY A 12 0.36 17.94 5.01
N HIS A 13 1.53 17.41 5.37
CA HIS A 13 2.72 17.37 4.52
C HIS A 13 3.01 15.95 4.01
N CYS A 14 3.68 15.87 2.85
CA CYS A 14 4.24 14.61 2.34
C CYS A 14 5.54 14.29 3.08
N VAL A 15 5.57 13.15 3.77
CA VAL A 15 6.73 12.74 4.57
C VAL A 15 7.19 11.33 4.25
N ARG A 16 8.36 10.97 4.77
CA ARG A 16 8.82 9.57 4.88
C ARG A 16 9.32 9.30 6.29
N LEU A 17 8.86 8.22 6.86
CA LEU A 17 9.33 7.73 8.14
C LEU A 17 10.55 6.80 7.96
N LYS A 18 11.37 6.69 8.99
CA LYS A 18 12.38 5.64 9.10
C LYS A 18 11.82 4.55 10.02
N GLN A 19 11.53 3.36 9.47
CA GLN A 19 10.94 2.24 10.21
C GLN A 19 9.69 2.61 11.01
N GLY A 20 8.78 3.39 10.41
CA GLY A 20 7.53 3.80 11.06
C GLY A 20 7.67 4.82 12.20
N ALA A 21 8.88 5.31 12.52
CA ALA A 21 9.10 6.23 13.64
C ALA A 21 8.63 7.66 13.30
N MET A 22 7.55 8.12 13.95
CA MET A 22 6.93 9.42 13.71
C MET A 22 7.85 10.61 14.04
N ASP A 23 8.76 10.46 15.00
CA ASP A 23 9.77 11.46 15.37
C ASP A 23 10.93 11.56 14.36
N LYS A 24 11.02 10.60 13.44
CA LYS A 24 12.05 10.54 12.38
C LYS A 24 11.46 10.78 10.99
N ALA A 25 10.44 11.62 10.92
CA ALA A 25 9.85 12.04 9.66
C ALA A 25 10.76 13.03 8.93
N THR A 26 10.93 12.80 7.62
CA THR A 26 11.55 13.76 6.69
C THR A 26 10.45 14.30 5.79
N VAL A 27 10.29 15.62 5.75
CA VAL A 27 9.34 16.30 4.85
C VAL A 27 9.96 16.40 3.46
N PHE A 28 9.20 15.99 2.44
CA PHE A 28 9.60 16.05 1.03
C PHE A 28 8.78 17.05 0.23
N SER A 29 7.56 17.36 0.66
CA SER A 29 6.71 18.38 0.04
C SER A 29 5.68 18.88 1.04
N ASP A 30 5.38 20.18 0.94
CA ASP A 30 4.32 20.84 1.68
C ASP A 30 2.99 20.86 0.89
N ASP A 31 3.00 20.36 -0.35
CA ASP A 31 1.82 20.30 -1.23
C ASP A 31 1.58 18.85 -1.70
N PRO A 32 0.71 18.10 -0.99
CA PRO A 32 0.35 16.73 -1.37
C PRO A 32 -0.34 16.63 -2.74
N ALA A 33 -1.15 17.63 -3.10
CA ALA A 33 -1.82 17.66 -4.40
C ALA A 33 -0.83 17.82 -5.56
N ALA A 34 0.18 18.69 -5.42
CA ALA A 34 1.25 18.82 -6.39
C ALA A 34 2.07 17.53 -6.52
N MET A 35 2.33 16.84 -5.39
CA MET A 35 3.02 15.56 -5.40
C MET A 35 2.21 14.48 -6.13
N ALA A 36 0.90 14.42 -5.93
CA ALA A 36 0.03 13.49 -6.64
C ALA A 36 0.01 13.78 -8.16
N ARG A 37 -0.10 15.05 -8.56
CA ARG A 37 0.02 15.46 -9.98
C ARG A 37 1.39 15.10 -10.58
N HIS A 38 2.46 15.19 -9.79
CA HIS A 38 3.80 14.80 -10.23
C HIS A 38 3.86 13.30 -10.58
N TRP A 39 3.30 12.43 -9.74
CA TRP A 39 3.25 10.99 -10.03
C TRP A 39 2.35 10.68 -11.22
N LEU A 40 1.17 11.31 -11.32
CA LEU A 40 0.29 11.16 -12.47
C LEU A 40 1.00 11.57 -13.78
N ALA A 41 1.70 12.70 -13.80
CA ALA A 41 2.47 13.18 -14.95
C ALA A 41 3.62 12.23 -15.35
N GLN A 42 4.14 11.43 -14.42
CA GLN A 42 5.12 10.37 -14.71
C GLN A 42 4.48 9.06 -15.20
N GLY A 43 3.16 9.00 -15.33
CA GLY A 43 2.42 7.83 -15.81
C GLY A 43 2.02 6.85 -14.72
N ALA A 44 1.93 7.27 -13.45
CA ALA A 44 1.39 6.44 -12.39
C ALA A 44 -0.09 6.11 -12.68
N ARG A 45 -0.44 4.83 -12.54
CA ARG A 45 -1.78 4.29 -12.82
C ARG A 45 -2.55 3.97 -11.53
N ARG A 46 -1.94 4.17 -10.37
CA ARG A 46 -2.51 4.06 -9.03
C ARG A 46 -1.62 4.81 -8.05
N LEU A 47 -2.22 5.43 -7.05
CA LEU A 47 -1.52 6.11 -5.96
C LEU A 47 -1.82 5.41 -4.63
N HIS A 48 -0.78 5.14 -3.84
CA HIS A 48 -0.93 4.70 -2.45
C HIS A 48 -0.79 5.90 -1.52
N LEU A 49 -1.82 6.13 -0.70
CA LEU A 49 -1.90 7.26 0.22
C LEU A 49 -2.07 6.76 1.65
N VAL A 50 -1.32 7.30 2.59
CA VAL A 50 -1.40 6.91 4.00
C VAL A 50 -1.59 8.14 4.89
N ASP A 51 -2.68 8.16 5.66
CA ASP A 51 -2.86 9.09 6.77
C ASP A 51 -2.11 8.57 8.01
N LEU A 52 -0.84 9.00 8.17
CA LEU A 52 -0.01 8.56 9.29
C LEU A 52 -0.56 9.03 10.64
N ASN A 53 -1.01 10.28 10.74
CA ASN A 53 -1.65 10.78 11.96
C ASN A 53 -2.90 9.96 12.28
N GLY A 54 -3.68 9.60 11.26
CA GLY A 54 -4.86 8.75 11.39
C GLY A 54 -4.54 7.34 11.86
N ALA A 55 -3.49 6.73 11.32
CA ALA A 55 -3.04 5.41 11.72
C ALA A 55 -2.73 5.33 13.22
N PHE A 56 -2.06 6.35 13.78
CA PHE A 56 -1.74 6.45 15.20
C PHE A 56 -2.95 6.87 16.06
N ALA A 57 -3.75 7.83 15.58
CA ALA A 57 -4.94 8.32 16.31
C ALA A 57 -6.13 7.34 16.26
N GLY A 58 -6.13 6.41 15.32
CA GLY A 58 -7.23 5.48 15.09
C GLY A 58 -8.48 6.11 14.50
N ARG A 59 -8.35 7.25 13.87
CA ARG A 59 -9.39 8.00 13.16
C ARG A 59 -8.77 8.96 12.16
N PRO A 60 -9.47 9.37 11.09
CA PRO A 60 -8.99 10.34 10.11
C PRO A 60 -8.39 11.62 10.72
N ARG A 61 -7.32 12.12 10.11
CA ARG A 61 -6.61 13.33 10.57
C ARG A 61 -6.19 14.28 9.44
N ASN A 62 -5.87 13.76 8.26
CA ASN A 62 -5.38 14.55 7.13
C ASN A 62 -6.45 14.69 6.03
N GLU A 63 -7.74 14.80 6.40
CA GLU A 63 -8.86 14.75 5.44
C GLU A 63 -8.78 15.86 4.37
N GLU A 64 -8.38 17.08 4.72
CA GLU A 64 -8.19 18.17 3.76
C GLU A 64 -7.11 17.86 2.72
N ALA A 65 -5.98 17.31 3.17
CA ALA A 65 -4.89 16.93 2.26
C ALA A 65 -5.28 15.73 1.37
N ILE A 66 -6.01 14.76 1.92
CA ILE A 66 -6.55 13.61 1.18
C ILE A 66 -7.49 14.09 0.09
N LYS A 67 -8.43 14.96 0.41
CA LYS A 67 -9.38 15.54 -0.54
C LYS A 67 -8.66 16.31 -1.65
N ALA A 68 -7.68 17.15 -1.31
CA ALA A 68 -6.88 17.89 -2.28
C ALA A 68 -6.10 16.96 -3.22
N VAL A 69 -5.61 15.81 -2.74
CA VAL A 69 -4.96 14.78 -3.56
C VAL A 69 -5.96 14.16 -4.54
N VAL A 70 -7.14 13.75 -4.05
CA VAL A 70 -8.18 13.13 -4.90
C VAL A 70 -8.65 14.11 -5.98
N GLU A 71 -8.95 15.36 -5.61
CA GLU A 71 -9.33 16.41 -6.57
C GLU A 71 -8.23 16.66 -7.61
N ALA A 72 -6.96 16.56 -7.22
CA ALA A 72 -5.82 16.83 -8.12
C ALA A 72 -5.60 15.76 -9.19
N VAL A 73 -6.01 14.51 -8.94
CA VAL A 73 -5.82 13.38 -9.85
C VAL A 73 -7.12 12.95 -10.54
N GLY A 74 -8.29 13.27 -9.96
CA GLY A 74 -9.60 12.93 -10.50
C GLY A 74 -9.72 11.45 -10.85
N ASP A 75 -10.40 11.17 -11.95
CA ASP A 75 -10.60 9.80 -12.45
C ASP A 75 -9.37 9.22 -13.17
N ASP A 76 -8.34 10.04 -13.41
CA ASP A 76 -7.15 9.63 -14.17
C ASP A 76 -6.23 8.68 -13.40
N MET A 77 -6.27 8.73 -12.07
CA MET A 77 -5.43 7.87 -11.23
C MET A 77 -6.17 7.40 -9.97
N PRO A 78 -6.62 6.13 -9.93
CA PRO A 78 -7.19 5.53 -8.74
C PRO A 78 -6.31 5.70 -7.50
N VAL A 79 -6.93 6.09 -6.37
CA VAL A 79 -6.25 6.28 -5.09
C VAL A 79 -6.65 5.16 -4.14
N GLN A 80 -5.66 4.50 -3.53
CA GLN A 80 -5.85 3.58 -2.42
C GLN A 80 -5.35 4.22 -1.13
N LEU A 81 -6.25 4.34 -0.13
CA LEU A 81 -6.01 5.07 1.12
C LEU A 81 -6.02 4.17 2.33
N GLY A 82 -4.97 4.25 3.16
CA GLY A 82 -4.90 3.66 4.48
C GLY A 82 -4.66 4.68 5.59
N GLY A 83 -4.87 4.25 6.84
CA GLY A 83 -4.63 5.06 8.03
C GLY A 83 -5.88 5.55 8.72
N GLY A 84 -6.15 5.04 9.92
CA GLY A 84 -7.25 5.51 10.77
C GLY A 84 -8.65 5.01 10.44
N ILE A 85 -8.82 4.12 9.46
CA ILE A 85 -10.12 3.59 9.04
C ILE A 85 -10.54 2.48 9.99
N ARG A 86 -11.59 2.70 10.80
CA ARG A 86 -12.04 1.78 11.86
C ARG A 86 -13.55 1.59 11.98
N ASP A 87 -14.34 2.24 11.13
CA ASP A 87 -15.80 2.15 11.09
C ASP A 87 -16.32 2.31 9.65
N LEU A 88 -17.57 1.88 9.41
CA LEU A 88 -18.20 1.89 8.09
C LEU A 88 -18.50 3.31 7.60
N ASP A 89 -18.84 4.23 8.50
CA ASP A 89 -19.11 5.63 8.16
C ASP A 89 -17.88 6.30 7.57
N THR A 90 -16.69 5.96 8.11
CA THR A 90 -15.41 6.43 7.57
C THR A 90 -15.11 5.82 6.19
N VAL A 91 -15.44 4.55 5.98
CA VAL A 91 -15.28 3.89 4.67
C VAL A 91 -16.18 4.55 3.64
N GLU A 92 -17.48 4.69 3.94
CA GLU A 92 -18.47 5.33 3.05
C GLU A 92 -18.02 6.72 2.65
N ARG A 93 -17.68 7.56 3.63
CA ARG A 93 -17.25 8.93 3.38
C ARG A 93 -16.03 9.04 2.47
N TYR A 94 -15.02 8.19 2.64
CA TYR A 94 -13.86 8.21 1.77
C TYR A 94 -14.17 7.75 0.34
N ILE A 95 -15.07 6.78 0.17
CA ILE A 95 -15.53 6.35 -1.15
C ILE A 95 -16.32 7.48 -1.82
N ASP A 96 -17.21 8.14 -1.09
CA ASP A 96 -17.99 9.29 -1.58
C ASP A 96 -17.09 10.49 -1.94
N ASP A 97 -15.98 10.68 -1.21
CA ASP A 97 -14.97 11.69 -1.51
C ASP A 97 -14.05 11.31 -2.71
N GLY A 98 -14.25 10.13 -3.34
CA GLY A 98 -13.55 9.69 -4.55
C GLY A 98 -12.35 8.76 -4.32
N ILE A 99 -12.14 8.26 -3.10
CA ILE A 99 -11.16 7.20 -2.86
C ILE A 99 -11.63 5.90 -3.51
N THR A 100 -10.80 5.34 -4.39
CA THR A 100 -11.14 4.11 -5.13
C THR A 100 -11.07 2.88 -4.24
N TYR A 101 -10.04 2.80 -3.39
CA TYR A 101 -9.87 1.67 -2.47
C TYR A 101 -9.54 2.17 -1.07
N VAL A 102 -10.25 1.65 -0.08
CA VAL A 102 -9.92 1.83 1.34
C VAL A 102 -9.10 0.64 1.82
N ILE A 103 -8.07 0.92 2.61
CA ILE A 103 -7.14 -0.08 3.13
C ILE A 103 -7.36 -0.21 4.63
N ILE A 104 -7.80 -1.38 5.07
CA ILE A 104 -8.04 -1.71 6.47
C ILE A 104 -6.86 -2.53 7.00
N GLY A 105 -6.10 -1.98 7.95
CA GLY A 105 -4.97 -2.66 8.60
C GLY A 105 -5.32 -3.14 10.00
N THR A 106 -4.90 -2.40 11.02
CA THR A 106 -5.09 -2.70 12.44
C THR A 106 -6.53 -3.12 12.80
N ALA A 107 -7.53 -2.47 12.24
CA ALA A 107 -8.94 -2.76 12.54
C ALA A 107 -9.38 -4.15 12.05
N ALA A 108 -8.82 -4.65 10.95
CA ALA A 108 -9.10 -6.01 10.46
C ALA A 108 -8.68 -7.08 11.48
N VAL A 109 -7.60 -6.82 12.22
CA VAL A 109 -7.06 -7.75 13.23
C VAL A 109 -7.74 -7.59 14.58
N LYS A 110 -8.03 -6.35 15.00
CA LYS A 110 -8.48 -6.03 16.36
C LYS A 110 -9.98 -6.02 16.55
N THR A 111 -10.75 -5.75 15.48
CA THR A 111 -12.21 -5.64 15.54
C THR A 111 -12.84 -6.77 14.72
N PRO A 112 -13.19 -7.89 15.36
CA PRO A 112 -13.80 -9.02 14.64
C PRO A 112 -15.04 -8.59 13.88
N GLY A 113 -15.13 -9.00 12.62
CA GLY A 113 -16.27 -8.72 11.75
C GLY A 113 -16.19 -7.43 10.95
N PHE A 114 -15.45 -6.40 11.40
CA PHE A 114 -15.40 -5.11 10.70
C PHE A 114 -14.93 -5.21 9.24
N LEU A 115 -13.86 -5.97 8.96
CA LEU A 115 -13.40 -6.17 7.59
C LEU A 115 -14.45 -6.87 6.73
N HIS A 116 -15.11 -7.92 7.28
CA HIS A 116 -16.19 -8.62 6.59
C HIS A 116 -17.35 -7.66 6.26
N ASP A 117 -17.80 -6.88 7.24
CA ASP A 117 -18.89 -5.93 7.08
C ASP A 117 -18.55 -4.85 6.06
N ALA A 118 -17.29 -4.37 6.05
CA ALA A 118 -16.83 -3.40 5.07
C ALA A 118 -16.81 -3.98 3.64
N CYS A 119 -16.31 -5.20 3.46
CA CYS A 119 -16.32 -5.87 2.15
C CYS A 119 -17.73 -6.14 1.66
N TYR A 120 -18.67 -6.48 2.57
CA TYR A 120 -20.07 -6.71 2.23
C TYR A 120 -20.80 -5.41 1.83
N ALA A 121 -20.54 -4.32 2.57
CA ALA A 121 -21.19 -3.03 2.30
C ALA A 121 -20.59 -2.31 1.07
N PHE A 122 -19.29 -2.48 0.81
CA PHE A 122 -18.54 -1.76 -0.23
C PHE A 122 -17.76 -2.73 -1.12
N PRO A 123 -18.43 -3.64 -1.85
CA PRO A 123 -17.76 -4.61 -2.70
C PRO A 123 -16.97 -3.92 -3.81
N GLY A 124 -15.74 -4.40 -4.07
CA GLY A 124 -14.85 -3.80 -5.06
C GLY A 124 -13.99 -2.64 -4.55
N HIS A 125 -14.17 -2.20 -3.29
CA HIS A 125 -13.49 -1.02 -2.74
C HIS A 125 -12.59 -1.29 -1.54
N VAL A 126 -12.55 -2.51 -1.02
CA VAL A 126 -11.84 -2.81 0.23
C VAL A 126 -10.61 -3.66 0.00
N MET A 127 -9.48 -3.19 0.47
CA MET A 127 -8.21 -3.94 0.57
C MET A 127 -7.84 -4.14 2.04
N VAL A 128 -7.05 -5.16 2.34
CA VAL A 128 -6.49 -5.36 3.67
C VAL A 128 -4.97 -5.19 3.65
N ALA A 129 -4.43 -4.48 4.64
CA ALA A 129 -2.99 -4.39 4.86
C ALA A 129 -2.56 -5.31 6.00
N LEU A 130 -1.56 -6.14 5.74
CA LEU A 130 -0.89 -7.00 6.70
C LEU A 130 0.58 -6.61 6.77
N ASP A 131 0.90 -5.83 7.79
CA ASP A 131 2.26 -5.43 8.10
C ASP A 131 2.88 -6.50 9.00
N ALA A 132 3.97 -7.12 8.59
CA ALA A 132 4.52 -8.24 9.33
C ALA A 132 6.05 -8.18 9.47
N LYS A 133 6.53 -8.83 10.52
CA LYS A 133 7.94 -9.10 10.76
C LYS A 133 8.10 -10.55 11.16
N ASP A 134 9.04 -11.24 10.51
CA ASP A 134 9.33 -12.65 10.78
C ASP A 134 8.05 -13.52 10.76
N GLY A 135 7.15 -13.27 9.79
CA GLY A 135 5.88 -13.98 9.61
C GLY A 135 4.78 -13.64 10.61
N LYS A 136 5.00 -12.70 11.55
CA LYS A 136 3.99 -12.28 12.53
C LYS A 136 3.48 -10.88 12.25
N VAL A 137 2.15 -10.70 12.36
CA VAL A 137 1.47 -9.44 12.05
C VAL A 137 1.67 -8.41 13.16
N ALA A 138 1.97 -7.18 12.76
CA ALA A 138 2.03 -6.00 13.62
C ALA A 138 0.75 -5.16 13.47
N VAL A 139 0.41 -4.43 14.53
CA VAL A 139 -0.74 -3.51 14.60
C VAL A 139 -0.35 -2.19 15.24
N ASP A 140 -1.28 -1.21 15.24
CA ASP A 140 -1.13 0.08 15.90
C ASP A 140 0.10 0.87 15.40
N GLY A 141 0.25 1.01 14.07
CA GLY A 141 1.40 1.68 13.47
C GLY A 141 2.72 0.98 13.77
N TRP A 142 2.70 -0.36 13.79
CA TRP A 142 3.83 -1.26 14.06
C TRP A 142 4.34 -1.27 15.50
N SER A 143 3.68 -0.58 16.40
CA SER A 143 4.09 -0.48 17.81
C SER A 143 3.87 -1.77 18.60
N LYS A 144 3.01 -2.67 18.09
CA LYS A 144 2.65 -3.90 18.77
C LYS A 144 2.67 -5.09 17.81
N MET A 145 3.54 -6.07 18.13
CA MET A 145 3.51 -7.38 17.47
C MET A 145 2.36 -8.22 18.03
N THR A 146 1.67 -8.93 17.13
CA THR A 146 0.67 -9.93 17.53
C THR A 146 1.24 -11.34 17.49
N GLY A 147 0.50 -12.31 18.02
CA GLY A 147 0.85 -13.73 17.87
C GLY A 147 0.37 -14.33 16.54
N HIS A 148 -0.38 -13.57 15.73
CA HIS A 148 -1.01 -14.07 14.51
C HIS A 148 0.01 -14.26 13.39
N ASP A 149 -0.09 -15.40 12.73
CA ASP A 149 0.64 -15.67 11.50
C ASP A 149 0.03 -14.88 10.33
N VAL A 150 0.87 -14.33 9.48
CA VAL A 150 0.43 -13.48 8.36
C VAL A 150 -0.35 -14.26 7.32
N ILE A 151 0.06 -15.51 7.02
CA ILE A 151 -0.60 -16.36 6.03
C ILE A 151 -1.96 -16.82 6.55
N ASP A 152 -2.05 -17.23 7.82
CA ASP A 152 -3.31 -17.66 8.43
C ASP A 152 -4.35 -16.53 8.43
N LEU A 153 -3.94 -15.30 8.78
CA LEU A 153 -4.83 -14.15 8.71
C LEU A 153 -5.23 -13.79 7.28
N ALA A 154 -4.29 -13.80 6.35
CA ALA A 154 -4.56 -13.50 4.96
C ALA A 154 -5.56 -14.49 4.35
N LYS A 155 -5.41 -15.79 4.61
CA LYS A 155 -6.37 -16.84 4.20
C LYS A 155 -7.77 -16.60 4.76
N LYS A 156 -7.88 -16.18 6.00
CA LYS A 156 -9.17 -15.82 6.57
C LYS A 156 -9.78 -14.59 5.89
N PHE A 157 -8.97 -13.58 5.60
CA PHE A 157 -9.44 -12.31 5.07
C PHE A 157 -9.80 -12.37 3.58
N GLN A 158 -9.14 -13.24 2.79
CA GLN A 158 -9.52 -13.44 1.39
C GLN A 158 -10.98 -13.89 1.23
N ASP A 159 -11.49 -14.70 2.18
CA ASP A 159 -12.85 -15.22 2.14
C ASP A 159 -13.91 -14.14 2.43
N TYR A 160 -13.50 -12.95 2.87
CA TYR A 160 -14.40 -11.82 3.10
C TYR A 160 -14.64 -10.97 1.84
N GLY A 161 -13.91 -11.23 0.74
CA GLY A 161 -14.08 -10.52 -0.52
C GLY A 161 -13.22 -9.25 -0.63
N VAL A 162 -12.02 -9.25 -0.04
CA VAL A 162 -11.05 -8.18 -0.24
C VAL A 162 -10.53 -8.17 -1.68
N GLU A 163 -10.29 -6.98 -2.24
CA GLU A 163 -9.76 -6.81 -3.60
C GLU A 163 -8.29 -7.21 -3.72
N ALA A 164 -7.53 -7.01 -2.65
CA ALA A 164 -6.13 -7.40 -2.58
C ALA A 164 -5.64 -7.45 -1.14
N VAL A 165 -4.56 -8.18 -0.91
CA VAL A 165 -3.77 -8.13 0.32
C VAL A 165 -2.51 -7.30 0.05
N ILE A 166 -2.31 -6.21 0.80
CA ILE A 166 -1.07 -5.45 0.80
C ILE A 166 -0.18 -6.06 1.89
N TYR A 167 0.97 -6.59 1.49
CA TYR A 167 1.94 -7.18 2.41
C TYR A 167 3.14 -6.27 2.59
N THR A 168 3.37 -5.78 3.82
CA THR A 168 4.54 -4.97 4.16
C THR A 168 5.49 -5.76 5.05
N ASP A 169 6.72 -6.00 4.58
CA ASP A 169 7.81 -6.43 5.48
C ASP A 169 8.34 -5.20 6.23
N ILE A 170 7.90 -5.04 7.50
CA ILE A 170 8.27 -3.88 8.33
C ILE A 170 9.73 -3.91 8.78
N GLY A 171 10.39 -5.05 8.69
CA GLY A 171 11.83 -5.15 8.95
C GLY A 171 12.67 -4.54 7.84
N ARG A 172 12.10 -4.45 6.63
CA ARG A 172 12.75 -3.90 5.43
C ARG A 172 12.23 -2.52 5.03
N ASP A 173 11.04 -2.15 5.51
CA ASP A 173 10.43 -0.87 5.12
C ASP A 173 11.29 0.33 5.51
N GLY A 174 11.54 1.20 4.54
CA GLY A 174 12.38 2.38 4.69
C GLY A 174 13.87 2.09 4.93
N MET A 175 14.33 0.82 4.89
CA MET A 175 15.73 0.44 5.17
C MET A 175 16.61 0.36 3.92
N MET A 176 16.00 0.35 2.72
CA MET A 176 16.74 0.23 1.46
C MET A 176 17.63 -1.04 1.41
N THR A 177 17.04 -2.18 1.84
CA THR A 177 17.75 -3.47 1.93
C THR A 177 17.28 -4.52 0.94
N GLY A 178 16.43 -4.12 0.01
CA GLY A 178 15.77 -5.00 -0.95
C GLY A 178 14.44 -5.56 -0.43
N VAL A 179 13.53 -5.87 -1.36
CA VAL A 179 12.22 -6.47 -1.07
C VAL A 179 12.36 -7.92 -0.60
N ASN A 180 11.46 -8.38 0.27
CA ASN A 180 11.43 -9.77 0.73
C ASN A 180 10.66 -10.64 -0.27
N ILE A 181 11.33 -11.06 -1.36
CA ILE A 181 10.72 -11.85 -2.43
C ILE A 181 10.16 -13.17 -1.88
N ASP A 182 10.94 -13.91 -1.11
CA ASP A 182 10.55 -15.26 -0.64
C ASP A 182 9.28 -15.21 0.20
N ALA A 183 9.22 -14.33 1.21
CA ALA A 183 8.03 -14.18 2.06
C ALA A 183 6.82 -13.67 1.27
N THR A 184 7.02 -12.76 0.30
CA THR A 184 5.94 -12.25 -0.54
C THR A 184 5.38 -13.35 -1.46
N VAL A 185 6.25 -14.17 -2.06
CA VAL A 185 5.86 -15.32 -2.89
C VAL A 185 5.14 -16.38 -2.06
N GLU A 186 5.66 -16.70 -0.86
CA GLU A 186 5.02 -17.67 0.03
C GLU A 186 3.59 -17.26 0.38
N LEU A 187 3.39 -15.97 0.71
CA LEU A 187 2.06 -15.42 0.96
C LEU A 187 1.18 -15.48 -0.29
N ALA A 188 1.69 -15.02 -1.44
CA ALA A 188 0.91 -14.96 -2.68
C ALA A 188 0.45 -16.35 -3.14
N ARG A 189 1.31 -17.36 -3.06
CA ARG A 189 0.95 -18.76 -3.37
C ARG A 189 -0.11 -19.34 -2.44
N ALA A 190 -0.21 -18.84 -1.22
CA ALA A 190 -1.18 -19.32 -0.23
C ALA A 190 -2.58 -18.74 -0.42
N LEU A 191 -2.75 -17.73 -1.32
CA LEU A 191 -3.96 -16.97 -1.51
C LEU A 191 -4.52 -17.13 -2.91
N SER A 192 -5.83 -16.90 -3.05
CA SER A 192 -6.54 -16.77 -4.33
C SER A 192 -6.78 -15.31 -4.74
N VAL A 193 -6.56 -14.37 -3.83
CA VAL A 193 -6.67 -12.92 -4.09
C VAL A 193 -5.30 -12.32 -4.39
N PRO A 194 -5.23 -11.21 -5.16
CA PRO A 194 -3.97 -10.57 -5.50
C PRO A 194 -3.18 -10.09 -4.28
N VAL A 195 -1.85 -10.15 -4.37
CA VAL A 195 -0.93 -9.58 -3.38
C VAL A 195 -0.21 -8.37 -3.97
N ILE A 196 -0.11 -7.29 -3.18
CA ILE A 196 0.68 -6.11 -3.48
C ILE A 196 1.85 -6.07 -2.50
N ALA A 197 3.08 -6.12 -3.03
CA ALA A 197 4.30 -6.07 -2.24
C ALA A 197 4.55 -4.65 -1.71
N SER A 198 5.03 -4.53 -0.47
CA SER A 198 5.40 -3.26 0.16
C SER A 198 6.62 -3.43 1.07
N GLY A 199 7.43 -2.37 1.14
CA GLY A 199 8.62 -2.33 1.98
C GLY A 199 9.89 -2.87 1.32
N GLY A 200 10.99 -2.14 1.49
CA GLY A 200 12.34 -2.57 1.12
C GLY A 200 12.80 -2.26 -0.29
N ILE A 201 11.94 -1.91 -1.24
CA ILE A 201 12.33 -1.64 -2.63
C ILE A 201 13.39 -0.53 -2.68
N THR A 202 14.52 -0.81 -3.37
CA THR A 202 15.69 0.08 -3.44
C THR A 202 15.96 0.61 -4.85
N GLY A 203 15.67 -0.18 -5.87
CA GLY A 203 16.01 0.14 -7.25
C GLY A 203 15.38 -0.82 -8.27
N LEU A 204 15.83 -0.70 -9.52
CA LEU A 204 15.31 -1.49 -10.65
C LEU A 204 15.52 -3.00 -10.49
N ASP A 205 16.54 -3.44 -9.79
CA ASP A 205 16.78 -4.88 -9.58
C ASP A 205 15.70 -5.52 -8.72
N ASP A 206 15.17 -4.80 -7.71
CA ASP A 206 14.04 -5.28 -6.91
C ASP A 206 12.76 -5.34 -7.75
N VAL A 207 12.51 -4.32 -8.58
CA VAL A 207 11.38 -4.32 -9.53
C VAL A 207 11.47 -5.52 -10.48
N LYS A 208 12.66 -5.77 -11.05
CA LYS A 208 12.91 -6.90 -11.93
C LYS A 208 12.71 -8.24 -11.22
N ALA A 209 13.13 -8.35 -9.96
CA ALA A 209 12.94 -9.55 -9.16
C ALA A 209 11.46 -9.83 -8.90
N LEU A 210 10.67 -8.82 -8.55
CA LEU A 210 9.22 -8.93 -8.37
C LEU A 210 8.51 -9.30 -9.68
N CYS A 211 8.86 -8.68 -10.81
CA CYS A 211 8.27 -9.03 -12.12
C CYS A 211 8.49 -10.49 -12.50
N ARG A 212 9.61 -11.09 -12.13
CA ARG A 212 9.89 -12.52 -12.40
C ARG A 212 8.98 -13.48 -11.66
N VAL A 213 8.39 -13.04 -10.57
CA VAL A 213 7.49 -13.84 -9.71
C VAL A 213 6.04 -13.32 -9.75
N GLU A 214 5.71 -12.45 -10.70
CA GLU A 214 4.36 -11.90 -10.88
C GLU A 214 3.30 -12.99 -11.02
N GLN A 215 3.63 -14.08 -11.72
CA GLN A 215 2.73 -15.23 -11.94
C GLN A 215 2.33 -15.95 -10.64
N GLU A 216 3.02 -15.72 -9.55
CA GLU A 216 2.69 -16.29 -8.24
C GLU A 216 1.51 -15.56 -7.55
N GLY A 217 0.93 -14.53 -8.21
CA GLY A 217 -0.19 -13.74 -7.69
C GLY A 217 0.19 -12.37 -7.16
N ILE A 218 1.42 -11.88 -7.42
CA ILE A 218 1.88 -10.55 -7.03
C ILE A 218 1.58 -9.56 -8.16
N VAL A 219 0.57 -8.71 -7.99
CA VAL A 219 0.09 -7.81 -9.06
C VAL A 219 0.68 -6.40 -9.02
N GLY A 220 1.30 -6.01 -7.91
CA GLY A 220 1.82 -4.66 -7.75
C GLY A 220 2.88 -4.54 -6.67
N ALA A 221 3.58 -3.41 -6.71
CA ALA A 221 4.63 -3.07 -5.76
C ALA A 221 4.52 -1.61 -5.33
N ILE A 222 4.30 -1.38 -4.02
CA ILE A 222 4.28 -0.04 -3.43
C ILE A 222 5.71 0.39 -3.19
N THR A 223 6.06 1.56 -3.71
CA THR A 223 7.39 2.12 -3.55
C THR A 223 7.34 3.56 -3.06
N GLY A 224 8.12 3.84 -2.06
CA GLY A 224 8.17 5.14 -1.41
C GLY A 224 9.58 5.72 -1.42
N ARG A 225 10.39 5.39 -0.40
CA ARG A 225 11.68 6.01 -0.13
C ARG A 225 12.61 6.05 -1.35
N ALA A 226 12.70 4.97 -2.12
CA ALA A 226 13.56 4.89 -3.30
C ALA A 226 13.24 5.97 -4.36
N LEU A 227 11.95 6.28 -4.55
CA LEU A 227 11.50 7.34 -5.46
C LEU A 227 11.93 8.74 -4.97
N TYR A 228 11.71 9.01 -3.67
CA TYR A 228 12.01 10.32 -3.09
C TYR A 228 13.52 10.58 -2.94
N GLN A 229 14.32 9.53 -2.76
CA GLN A 229 15.79 9.62 -2.70
C GLN A 229 16.46 9.57 -4.08
N GLY A 230 15.68 9.31 -5.15
CA GLY A 230 16.17 9.26 -6.52
C GLY A 230 16.98 8.01 -6.86
N SER A 231 16.97 6.96 -6.00
CA SER A 231 17.61 5.67 -6.32
C SER A 231 16.76 4.83 -7.28
N LEU A 232 15.47 5.14 -7.44
CA LEU A 232 14.55 4.56 -8.39
C LEU A 232 13.81 5.64 -9.16
N SER A 233 13.90 5.62 -10.49
CA SER A 233 13.04 6.43 -11.36
C SER A 233 11.70 5.71 -11.55
N PHE A 234 10.58 6.40 -11.25
CA PHE A 234 9.25 5.81 -11.42
C PHE A 234 9.00 5.40 -12.88
N ALA A 235 9.27 6.30 -13.82
CA ALA A 235 9.04 6.06 -15.24
C ALA A 235 9.84 4.87 -15.78
N GLU A 236 11.11 4.72 -15.35
CA GLU A 236 11.95 3.58 -15.73
C GLU A 236 11.44 2.28 -15.09
N ALA A 237 11.01 2.31 -13.83
CA ALA A 237 10.48 1.16 -13.11
C ALA A 237 9.20 0.63 -13.77
N GLN A 238 8.24 1.52 -14.08
CA GLN A 238 7.00 1.11 -14.73
C GLN A 238 7.24 0.61 -16.15
N LYS A 239 8.10 1.30 -16.92
CA LYS A 239 8.48 0.85 -18.26
C LYS A 239 9.13 -0.53 -18.25
N LEU A 240 10.02 -0.80 -17.30
CA LEU A 240 10.65 -2.12 -17.14
C LEU A 240 9.59 -3.19 -16.84
N ALA A 241 8.66 -2.90 -15.92
CA ALA A 241 7.59 -3.82 -15.54
C ALA A 241 6.69 -4.15 -16.75
N ASP A 242 6.30 -3.13 -17.52
CA ASP A 242 5.46 -3.31 -18.72
C ASP A 242 6.19 -4.16 -19.79
N GLN A 243 7.47 -3.88 -20.07
CA GLN A 243 8.28 -4.65 -21.01
C GLN A 243 8.44 -6.13 -20.61
N LEU A 244 8.63 -6.40 -19.33
CA LEU A 244 8.75 -7.77 -18.84
C LEU A 244 7.40 -8.52 -18.93
N ALA A 245 6.29 -7.86 -18.66
CA ALA A 245 4.95 -8.43 -18.83
C ALA A 245 4.67 -8.79 -20.29
N GLU A 246 5.00 -7.90 -21.24
CA GLU A 246 4.88 -8.18 -22.69
C GLU A 246 5.73 -9.36 -23.14
N GLN A 247 6.98 -9.45 -22.64
CA GLN A 247 7.88 -10.58 -22.96
C GLN A 247 7.37 -11.92 -22.41
N LEU A 248 6.69 -11.92 -21.27
CA LEU A 248 6.08 -13.12 -20.69
C LEU A 248 4.84 -13.56 -21.51
N ALA A 249 3.99 -12.61 -21.89
CA ALA A 249 2.81 -12.87 -22.71
C ALA A 249 3.18 -13.41 -24.10
N ALA A 250 4.29 -12.94 -24.69
CA ALA A 250 4.76 -13.42 -26.00
C ALA A 250 5.35 -14.84 -25.99
N LYS A 251 5.58 -15.45 -24.82
CA LYS A 251 6.15 -16.80 -24.66
C LYS A 251 5.10 -17.87 -24.33
N GLN A 252 3.86 -17.45 -24.08
CA GLN A 252 2.69 -18.32 -23.87
C GLN A 252 1.93 -18.53 -25.18
#